data_c8955b40853626efb5042d6e32a342de
#
_entry.id   c8955b40853626efb5042d6e32a342de
#
_cell.length_a   1.000
_cell.length_b   1.000
_cell.length_c   1.000
_cell.angle_alpha   90.00
_cell.angle_beta   90.00
_cell.angle_gamma   90.00
#
_symmetry.space_group_name_H-M   'P 1'
#
loop_
_entity.id
_entity.type
_entity.pdbx_description
1 polymer ?
#
loop_
_entity_poly.entity_id
_entity_poly.type
_entity_poly.pdbx_seq_one_letter_code
_entity_poly.pdbx_strand_id
1 'polypeptide(L)'
;MFFPKSSLRPGVAPREVFGWAAFDFANSGYTTVVLTAVYNAYFVNVVAGNASWATLLWTVIIAVSSAIGMVVMPVIGTLADAHAKKRSGLFIATVVCIAATFGLTLTGEGTIVWAALMIVLSNLAFNIGETLNSAFLPEIASDEGVGKVSGWGWSFGYCGGLVTLGLSLLLVTFGPELWGLDFDGSVAGTLWITGIVFAVATVPTFAWLKERAVPKPDAPRAAALFSDSMASLKKTASALPQLKHFGRLTLTGFLNQCGVSVVITLSAVYATAVMGFTLNDSILLVFLVNITAAVGAFGFGYVEDKIGHKKSLMLTLWIWVAMIVVAATSEGVVQFWIAANLAGIAMGSSQSAGRAMVAVLSPAARSAEFYGFWNMALWFANIVGPLTYGAVTWVSGNNHRLAIAITGLFFLAAIVVLKTLDMEEGRREALAFEKKVGWERAPVKPVRLP
;
A
#
# COMPACT_ATOMS: atom_id res chain seq x y z
N MET A 1 19.13 -20.23 0.54
CA MET A 1 19.31 -18.78 0.49
C MET A 1 17.93 -18.17 0.27
N PHE A 2 17.44 -17.33 1.18
CA PHE A 2 16.04 -16.82 1.16
C PHE A 2 15.70 -16.04 -0.13
N PHE A 3 16.69 -15.35 -0.71
CA PHE A 3 16.54 -14.58 -1.95
C PHE A 3 17.49 -15.15 -3.02
N PRO A 4 17.02 -16.00 -3.95
CA PRO A 4 17.85 -16.58 -4.98
C PRO A 4 18.35 -15.50 -5.95
N LYS A 5 19.65 -15.54 -6.25
CA LYS A 5 20.31 -14.57 -7.14
C LYS A 5 19.70 -14.51 -8.55
N SER A 6 19.06 -15.60 -9.00
CA SER A 6 18.39 -15.66 -10.31
C SER A 6 17.21 -14.71 -10.45
N SER A 7 16.59 -14.30 -9.32
CA SER A 7 15.48 -13.33 -9.31
C SER A 7 15.95 -11.88 -9.17
N LEU A 8 17.28 -11.64 -9.11
CA LEU A 8 17.86 -10.33 -8.85
C LEU A 8 18.62 -9.82 -10.08
N ARG A 9 18.67 -8.50 -10.21
CA ARG A 9 19.53 -7.89 -11.25
C ARG A 9 21.01 -8.15 -10.97
N PRO A 10 21.84 -8.18 -12.02
CA PRO A 10 23.29 -8.27 -11.86
C PRO A 10 23.82 -7.19 -10.92
N GLY A 11 24.67 -7.59 -9.96
CA GLY A 11 25.26 -6.69 -8.96
C GLY A 11 24.37 -6.35 -7.77
N VAL A 12 23.15 -6.91 -7.68
CA VAL A 12 22.28 -6.80 -6.49
C VAL A 12 22.57 -7.93 -5.52
N ALA A 13 22.83 -7.57 -4.27
CA ALA A 13 23.05 -8.56 -3.21
C ALA A 13 21.73 -8.94 -2.51
N PRO A 14 21.55 -10.20 -2.07
CA PRO A 14 20.36 -10.61 -1.32
C PRO A 14 20.05 -9.75 -0.09
N ARG A 15 21.06 -9.21 0.59
CA ARG A 15 20.90 -8.29 1.72
C ARG A 15 20.23 -6.97 1.34
N GLU A 16 20.38 -6.51 0.09
CA GLU A 16 19.72 -5.31 -0.40
C GLU A 16 18.21 -5.55 -0.55
N VAL A 17 17.83 -6.73 -1.04
CA VAL A 17 16.41 -7.13 -1.15
C VAL A 17 15.81 -7.30 0.24
N PHE A 18 16.55 -7.87 1.19
CA PHE A 18 16.11 -7.92 2.58
C PHE A 18 15.91 -6.50 3.15
N GLY A 19 16.86 -5.58 2.92
CA GLY A 19 16.72 -4.19 3.33
C GLY A 19 15.51 -3.49 2.69
N TRP A 20 15.25 -3.76 1.42
CA TRP A 20 14.06 -3.25 0.73
C TRP A 20 12.75 -3.82 1.32
N ALA A 21 12.68 -5.13 1.54
CA ALA A 21 11.50 -5.79 2.14
C ALA A 21 11.31 -5.41 3.63
N ALA A 22 12.40 -5.10 4.34
CA ALA A 22 12.35 -4.63 5.72
C ALA A 22 11.65 -3.26 5.85
N PHE A 23 11.66 -2.44 4.81
CA PHE A 23 10.85 -1.23 4.77
C PHE A 23 9.35 -1.57 4.73
N ASP A 24 8.92 -2.52 3.90
CA ASP A 24 7.52 -2.96 3.85
C ASP A 24 7.08 -3.51 5.22
N PHE A 25 7.95 -4.27 5.91
CA PHE A 25 7.71 -4.74 7.27
C PHE A 25 7.47 -3.57 8.25
N ALA A 26 8.36 -2.59 8.23
CA ALA A 26 8.29 -1.42 9.11
C ALA A 26 7.03 -0.57 8.87
N ASN A 27 6.77 -0.30 7.60
CA ASN A 27 5.71 0.59 7.13
C ASN A 27 4.31 0.06 7.45
N SER A 28 4.11 -1.26 7.34
CA SER A 28 2.80 -1.89 7.58
C SER A 28 2.35 -1.84 9.05
N GLY A 29 3.29 -1.76 10.00
CA GLY A 29 2.96 -1.57 11.41
C GLY A 29 2.19 -0.26 11.66
N TYR A 30 2.57 0.81 10.98
CA TYR A 30 1.90 2.10 11.07
C TYR A 30 0.43 2.02 10.61
N THR A 31 0.16 1.49 9.42
CA THR A 31 -1.21 1.39 8.93
C THR A 31 -2.09 0.52 9.81
N THR A 32 -1.54 -0.58 10.32
CA THR A 32 -2.30 -1.52 11.14
C THR A 32 -2.66 -0.91 12.49
N VAL A 33 -1.72 -0.29 13.19
CA VAL A 33 -1.94 0.23 14.54
C VAL A 33 -2.57 1.63 14.53
N VAL A 34 -2.04 2.54 13.70
CA VAL A 34 -2.49 3.94 13.71
C VAL A 34 -3.77 4.13 12.91
N LEU A 35 -3.78 3.67 11.65
CA LEU A 35 -4.91 3.99 10.78
C LEU A 35 -6.10 3.04 10.96
N THR A 36 -5.87 1.79 11.40
CA THR A 36 -6.92 0.77 11.35
C THR A 36 -7.38 0.31 12.75
N ALA A 37 -6.47 -0.10 13.64
CA ALA A 37 -6.89 -0.89 14.81
C ALA A 37 -6.99 -0.09 16.10
N VAL A 38 -6.00 0.76 16.44
CA VAL A 38 -5.89 1.34 17.79
C VAL A 38 -6.18 2.84 17.81
N TYR A 39 -5.36 3.63 17.09
CA TYR A 39 -5.46 5.08 17.20
C TYR A 39 -6.74 5.66 16.55
N ASN A 40 -7.27 5.02 15.51
CA ASN A 40 -8.57 5.37 14.94
C ASN A 40 -9.67 5.34 16.02
N ALA A 41 -9.76 4.25 16.77
CA ALA A 41 -10.74 4.12 17.85
C ALA A 41 -10.49 5.13 18.98
N TYR A 42 -9.22 5.36 19.34
CA TYR A 42 -8.84 6.36 20.34
C TYR A 42 -9.22 7.78 19.92
N PHE A 43 -8.95 8.14 18.68
CA PHE A 43 -9.33 9.45 18.13
C PHE A 43 -10.84 9.69 18.26
N VAL A 44 -11.67 8.73 17.85
CA VAL A 44 -13.12 8.86 17.88
C VAL A 44 -13.65 8.92 19.32
N ASN A 45 -13.19 8.03 20.20
CA ASN A 45 -13.78 7.86 21.54
C ASN A 45 -13.21 8.87 22.56
N VAL A 46 -11.94 9.25 22.45
CA VAL A 46 -11.26 10.11 23.45
C VAL A 46 -10.95 11.49 22.88
N VAL A 47 -10.15 11.58 21.80
CA VAL A 47 -9.69 12.86 21.27
C VAL A 47 -10.87 13.74 20.83
N ALA A 48 -11.86 13.16 20.16
CA ALA A 48 -13.09 13.81 19.70
C ALA A 48 -14.26 13.64 20.69
N GLY A 49 -14.04 13.07 21.88
CA GLY A 49 -15.04 12.95 22.96
C GLY A 49 -16.28 12.15 22.56
N ASN A 50 -16.17 11.16 21.70
CA ASN A 50 -17.29 10.34 21.19
C ASN A 50 -18.44 11.17 20.59
N ALA A 51 -18.12 12.34 20.03
CA ALA A 51 -19.09 13.22 19.38
C ALA A 51 -19.68 12.55 18.12
N SER A 52 -20.94 12.83 17.78
CA SER A 52 -21.63 12.25 16.63
C SER A 52 -20.91 12.49 15.28
N TRP A 53 -20.09 13.53 15.20
CA TRP A 53 -19.28 13.89 14.03
C TRP A 53 -17.86 13.29 14.04
N ALA A 54 -17.43 12.63 15.14
CA ALA A 54 -16.05 12.19 15.32
C ALA A 54 -15.57 11.22 14.22
N THR A 55 -16.38 10.22 13.87
CA THR A 55 -16.08 9.29 12.78
C THR A 55 -16.01 9.99 11.41
N LEU A 56 -16.91 10.95 11.17
CA LEU A 56 -16.87 11.74 9.95
C LEU A 56 -15.59 12.57 9.87
N LEU A 57 -15.20 13.20 10.97
CA LEU A 57 -13.97 14.00 11.02
C LEU A 57 -12.73 13.14 10.77
N TRP A 58 -12.64 11.95 11.37
CA TRP A 58 -11.57 10.98 11.06
C TRP A 58 -11.49 10.70 9.56
N THR A 59 -12.61 10.38 8.94
CA THR A 59 -12.69 10.11 7.51
C THR A 59 -12.26 11.32 6.67
N VAL A 60 -12.67 12.53 7.07
CA VAL A 60 -12.26 13.77 6.39
C VAL A 60 -10.75 14.00 6.52
N ILE A 61 -10.15 13.77 7.67
CA ILE A 61 -8.70 13.90 7.88
C ILE A 61 -7.93 12.97 6.94
N ILE A 62 -8.34 11.70 6.85
CA ILE A 62 -7.72 10.74 5.93
C ILE A 62 -7.94 11.13 4.46
N ALA A 63 -9.14 11.60 4.11
CA ALA A 63 -9.44 12.06 2.75
C ALA A 63 -8.61 13.29 2.37
N VAL A 64 -8.42 14.25 3.26
CA VAL A 64 -7.56 15.43 3.06
C VAL A 64 -6.11 14.99 2.86
N SER A 65 -5.59 14.08 3.69
CA SER A 65 -4.25 13.53 3.53
C SER A 65 -4.08 12.84 2.17
N SER A 66 -5.06 12.06 1.74
CA SER A 66 -5.06 11.38 0.44
C SER A 66 -5.12 12.38 -0.72
N ALA A 67 -5.95 13.42 -0.61
CA ALA A 67 -6.04 14.48 -1.62
C ALA A 67 -4.73 15.26 -1.77
N ILE A 68 -4.06 15.59 -0.67
CA ILE A 68 -2.71 16.18 -0.70
C ILE A 68 -1.73 15.21 -1.37
N GLY A 69 -1.77 13.93 -0.99
CA GLY A 69 -0.96 12.88 -1.57
C GLY A 69 -1.11 12.77 -3.09
N MET A 70 -2.36 12.80 -3.61
CA MET A 70 -2.63 12.74 -5.04
C MET A 70 -1.90 13.83 -5.84
N VAL A 71 -1.75 15.02 -5.27
CA VAL A 71 -1.04 16.14 -5.91
C VAL A 71 0.47 16.04 -5.70
N VAL A 72 0.89 15.70 -4.49
CA VAL A 72 2.30 15.76 -4.06
C VAL A 72 3.10 14.57 -4.58
N MET A 73 2.52 13.37 -4.66
CA MET A 73 3.25 12.15 -4.99
C MET A 73 3.89 12.15 -6.38
N PRO A 74 3.19 12.48 -7.47
CA PRO A 74 3.83 12.50 -8.76
C PRO A 74 4.97 13.54 -8.83
N VAL A 75 4.83 14.66 -8.10
CA VAL A 75 5.89 15.69 -8.00
C VAL A 75 7.13 15.13 -7.31
N ILE A 76 6.94 14.50 -6.13
CA ILE A 76 8.04 13.88 -5.39
C ILE A 76 8.69 12.77 -6.20
N GLY A 77 7.89 11.94 -6.89
CA GLY A 77 8.40 10.90 -7.78
C GLY A 77 9.30 11.46 -8.89
N THR A 78 8.82 12.50 -9.57
CA THR A 78 9.60 13.17 -10.62
C THR A 78 10.92 13.75 -10.07
N LEU A 79 10.87 14.38 -8.90
CA LEU A 79 12.06 14.94 -8.24
C LEU A 79 13.05 13.85 -7.83
N ALA A 80 12.56 12.77 -7.24
CA ALA A 80 13.38 11.65 -6.80
C ALA A 80 14.09 10.98 -7.98
N ASP A 81 13.38 10.78 -9.09
CA ASP A 81 13.95 10.21 -10.32
C ASP A 81 14.93 11.18 -11.01
N ALA A 82 14.62 12.49 -11.06
CA ALA A 82 15.47 13.48 -11.73
C ALA A 82 16.83 13.67 -11.02
N HIS A 83 16.83 13.67 -9.70
CA HIS A 83 18.03 13.89 -8.88
C HIS A 83 18.71 12.62 -8.40
N ALA A 84 18.18 11.43 -8.72
CA ALA A 84 18.65 10.16 -8.18
C ALA A 84 18.68 10.17 -6.63
N LYS A 85 17.60 10.61 -5.99
CA LYS A 85 17.48 10.80 -4.54
C LYS A 85 16.32 10.03 -3.92
N LYS A 86 15.90 8.90 -4.53
CA LYS A 86 14.83 8.05 -3.98
C LYS A 86 15.13 7.62 -2.55
N ARG A 87 16.37 7.18 -2.28
CA ARG A 87 16.81 6.77 -0.94
C ARG A 87 16.77 7.91 0.07
N SER A 88 17.19 9.11 -0.31
CA SER A 88 17.13 10.29 0.58
C SER A 88 15.69 10.71 0.86
N GLY A 89 14.83 10.71 -0.16
CA GLY A 89 13.40 10.96 -0.01
C GLY A 89 12.73 9.93 0.90
N LEU A 90 13.05 8.65 0.72
CA LEU A 90 12.58 7.55 1.58
C LEU A 90 13.00 7.75 3.03
N PHE A 91 14.25 8.16 3.29
CA PHE A 91 14.75 8.46 4.63
C PHE A 91 13.99 9.61 5.29
N ILE A 92 13.81 10.73 4.58
CA ILE A 92 13.07 11.89 5.09
C ILE A 92 11.61 11.49 5.40
N ALA A 93 10.94 10.78 4.49
CA ALA A 93 9.59 10.29 4.69
C ALA A 93 9.49 9.38 5.94
N THR A 94 10.46 8.47 6.11
CA THR A 94 10.53 7.58 7.28
C THR A 94 10.64 8.40 8.57
N VAL A 95 11.58 9.34 8.65
CA VAL A 95 11.79 10.17 9.85
C VAL A 95 10.55 11.00 10.16
N VAL A 96 9.93 11.61 9.15
CA VAL A 96 8.70 12.41 9.33
C VAL A 96 7.54 11.54 9.82
N CYS A 97 7.36 10.34 9.25
CA CYS A 97 6.30 9.42 9.66
C CYS A 97 6.48 8.99 11.13
N ILE A 98 7.69 8.60 11.52
CA ILE A 98 8.02 8.20 12.90
C ILE A 98 7.82 9.37 13.87
N ALA A 99 8.35 10.55 13.54
CA ALA A 99 8.23 11.75 14.39
C ALA A 99 6.76 12.16 14.57
N ALA A 100 5.96 12.12 13.50
CA ALA A 100 4.54 12.43 13.58
C ALA A 100 3.77 11.35 14.37
N THR A 101 4.14 10.07 14.24
CA THR A 101 3.57 8.98 15.05
C THR A 101 3.89 9.19 16.54
N PHE A 102 5.11 9.58 16.90
CA PHE A 102 5.42 9.98 18.27
C PHE A 102 4.67 11.25 18.70
N GLY A 103 4.45 12.20 17.78
CA GLY A 103 3.62 13.38 18.06
C GLY A 103 2.18 13.05 18.42
N LEU A 104 1.64 11.90 17.97
CA LEU A 104 0.33 11.41 18.36
C LEU A 104 0.26 10.97 19.84
N THR A 105 1.37 10.64 20.48
CA THR A 105 1.40 10.30 21.92
C THR A 105 1.07 11.49 22.83
N LEU A 106 1.13 12.70 22.28
CA LEU A 106 0.79 13.93 22.98
C LEU A 106 -0.68 14.33 22.83
N THR A 107 -1.51 13.44 22.28
CA THR A 107 -2.95 13.67 22.07
C THR A 107 -3.76 13.18 23.27
N GLY A 108 -4.83 13.90 23.56
CA GLY A 108 -5.81 13.59 24.57
C GLY A 108 -7.13 14.28 24.25
N GLU A 109 -8.05 14.29 25.18
CA GLU A 109 -9.36 14.91 25.01
C GLU A 109 -9.24 16.40 24.53
N GLY A 110 -9.94 16.75 23.46
CA GLY A 110 -9.98 18.09 22.89
C GLY A 110 -8.78 18.51 22.03
N THR A 111 -7.72 17.67 21.88
CA THR A 111 -6.54 17.99 21.06
C THR A 111 -6.71 17.67 19.57
N ILE A 112 -7.91 17.91 19.04
CA ILE A 112 -8.35 17.50 17.69
C ILE A 112 -7.44 18.06 16.60
N VAL A 113 -7.09 19.36 16.67
CA VAL A 113 -6.26 20.01 15.65
C VAL A 113 -4.85 19.41 15.59
N TRP A 114 -4.25 19.17 16.75
CA TRP A 114 -2.92 18.53 16.82
C TRP A 114 -2.97 17.11 16.29
N ALA A 115 -3.94 16.32 16.70
CA ALA A 115 -4.16 14.96 16.20
C ALA A 115 -4.33 14.94 14.68
N ALA A 116 -5.21 15.80 14.14
CA ALA A 116 -5.43 15.90 12.70
C ALA A 116 -4.15 16.25 11.92
N LEU A 117 -3.37 17.23 12.43
CA LEU A 117 -2.10 17.61 11.82
C LEU A 117 -1.11 16.44 11.80
N MET A 118 -0.94 15.73 12.92
CA MET A 118 -0.03 14.59 13.02
C MET A 118 -0.49 13.41 12.14
N ILE A 119 -1.79 13.14 12.06
CA ILE A 119 -2.34 12.08 11.18
C ILE A 119 -2.10 12.44 9.70
N VAL A 120 -2.40 13.68 9.28
CA VAL A 120 -2.16 14.10 7.89
C VAL A 120 -0.68 13.98 7.54
N LEU A 121 0.20 14.44 8.43
CA LEU A 121 1.64 14.41 8.22
C LEU A 121 2.20 13.00 8.18
N SER A 122 1.82 12.14 9.14
CA SER A 122 2.28 10.74 9.18
C SER A 122 1.76 9.92 8.02
N ASN A 123 0.47 10.07 7.66
CA ASN A 123 -0.12 9.34 6.55
C ASN A 123 0.44 9.78 5.19
N LEU A 124 0.67 11.08 5.00
CA LEU A 124 1.34 11.59 3.80
C LEU A 124 2.77 11.04 3.70
N ALA A 125 3.53 11.10 4.78
CA ALA A 125 4.90 10.60 4.83
C ALA A 125 4.95 9.06 4.62
N PHE A 126 4.02 8.30 5.21
CA PHE A 126 3.83 6.88 4.95
C PHE A 126 3.67 6.59 3.45
N ASN A 127 2.74 7.28 2.81
CA ASN A 127 2.44 7.08 1.38
C ASN A 127 3.63 7.47 0.48
N ILE A 128 4.37 8.54 0.82
CA ILE A 128 5.62 8.91 0.13
C ILE A 128 6.64 7.78 0.25
N GLY A 129 6.82 7.25 1.44
CA GLY A 129 7.73 6.13 1.71
C GLY A 129 7.37 4.89 0.89
N GLU A 130 6.10 4.48 0.88
CA GLU A 130 5.61 3.35 0.10
C GLU A 130 5.88 3.51 -1.40
N THR A 131 5.58 4.69 -1.95
CA THR A 131 5.80 5.00 -3.36
C THR A 131 7.28 4.93 -3.73
N LEU A 132 8.15 5.56 -2.93
CA LEU A 132 9.59 5.57 -3.18
C LEU A 132 10.22 4.19 -2.98
N ASN A 133 9.77 3.42 -1.97
CA ASN A 133 10.23 2.04 -1.78
C ASN A 133 9.84 1.16 -2.97
N SER A 134 8.59 1.24 -3.43
CA SER A 134 8.13 0.51 -4.60
C SER A 134 8.94 0.83 -5.86
N ALA A 135 9.39 2.08 -6.02
CA ALA A 135 10.19 2.54 -7.15
C ALA A 135 11.60 1.92 -7.23
N PHE A 136 12.10 1.29 -6.16
CA PHE A 136 13.33 0.50 -6.20
C PHE A 136 13.13 -0.91 -6.80
N LEU A 137 11.90 -1.42 -6.84
CA LEU A 137 11.64 -2.79 -7.32
C LEU A 137 12.25 -3.07 -8.71
N PRO A 138 12.07 -2.22 -9.73
CA PRO A 138 12.69 -2.44 -11.04
C PRO A 138 14.22 -2.29 -11.06
N GLU A 139 14.83 -1.77 -10.00
CA GLU A 139 16.29 -1.67 -9.87
C GLU A 139 16.93 -2.90 -9.22
N ILE A 140 16.17 -3.61 -8.37
CA ILE A 140 16.67 -4.75 -7.58
C ILE A 140 16.25 -6.09 -8.16
N ALA A 141 15.07 -6.20 -8.77
CA ALA A 141 14.53 -7.44 -9.32
C ALA A 141 14.87 -7.60 -10.80
N SER A 142 15.15 -8.85 -11.23
CA SER A 142 15.18 -9.19 -12.65
C SER A 142 13.77 -9.17 -13.25
N ASP A 143 13.67 -9.02 -14.57
CA ASP A 143 12.36 -8.98 -15.24
C ASP A 143 11.58 -10.30 -15.04
N GLU A 144 12.30 -11.45 -14.87
CA GLU A 144 11.71 -12.77 -14.61
C GLU A 144 11.44 -13.03 -13.12
N GLY A 145 12.05 -12.29 -12.21
CA GLY A 145 11.95 -12.48 -10.77
C GLY A 145 11.17 -11.37 -10.04
N VAL A 146 10.63 -10.39 -10.77
CA VAL A 146 9.97 -9.23 -10.17
C VAL A 146 8.71 -9.60 -9.37
N GLY A 147 7.98 -10.62 -9.78
CA GLY A 147 6.83 -11.15 -9.05
C GLY A 147 7.23 -11.71 -7.68
N LYS A 148 8.28 -12.55 -7.64
CA LYS A 148 8.81 -13.08 -6.36
C LYS A 148 9.27 -11.97 -5.44
N VAL A 149 10.08 -11.04 -5.94
CA VAL A 149 10.62 -9.95 -5.11
C VAL A 149 9.50 -9.08 -4.56
N SER A 150 8.50 -8.76 -5.38
CA SER A 150 7.29 -8.05 -4.93
C SER A 150 6.53 -8.83 -3.87
N GLY A 151 6.32 -10.14 -4.08
CA GLY A 151 5.65 -11.03 -3.14
C GLY A 151 6.37 -11.11 -1.79
N TRP A 152 7.71 -11.15 -1.79
CA TRP A 152 8.48 -11.11 -0.54
C TRP A 152 8.26 -9.80 0.21
N GLY A 153 8.30 -8.65 -0.47
CA GLY A 153 8.05 -7.35 0.16
C GLY A 153 6.68 -7.31 0.84
N TRP A 154 5.63 -7.62 0.11
CA TRP A 154 4.27 -7.62 0.67
C TRP A 154 4.09 -8.64 1.80
N SER A 155 4.67 -9.85 1.67
CA SER A 155 4.62 -10.84 2.74
C SER A 155 5.33 -10.35 4.01
N PHE A 156 6.51 -9.72 3.86
CA PHE A 156 7.19 -9.06 4.99
C PHE A 156 6.36 -7.94 5.59
N GLY A 157 5.67 -7.15 4.76
CA GLY A 157 4.75 -6.12 5.20
C GLY A 157 3.66 -6.68 6.11
N TYR A 158 2.92 -7.69 5.67
CA TYR A 158 1.89 -8.32 6.49
C TYR A 158 2.44 -8.89 7.80
N CYS A 159 3.63 -9.52 7.77
CA CYS A 159 4.29 -9.99 8.99
C CYS A 159 4.62 -8.82 9.94
N GLY A 160 5.09 -7.69 9.39
CA GLY A 160 5.38 -6.47 10.17
C GLY A 160 4.15 -5.89 10.84
N GLY A 161 3.04 -5.81 10.09
CA GLY A 161 1.75 -5.40 10.64
C GLY A 161 1.29 -6.31 11.80
N LEU A 162 1.38 -7.63 11.62
CA LEU A 162 1.02 -8.61 12.65
C LEU A 162 1.91 -8.51 13.90
N VAL A 163 3.22 -8.36 13.73
CA VAL A 163 4.16 -8.23 14.86
C VAL A 163 3.86 -6.94 15.64
N THR A 164 3.71 -5.81 14.95
CA THR A 164 3.45 -4.52 15.59
C THR A 164 2.10 -4.53 16.31
N LEU A 165 1.06 -5.07 15.67
CA LEU A 165 -0.27 -5.22 16.29
C LEU A 165 -0.23 -6.17 17.48
N GLY A 166 0.47 -7.32 17.36
CA GLY A 166 0.63 -8.28 18.44
C GLY A 166 1.31 -7.68 19.67
N LEU A 167 2.42 -6.96 19.47
CA LEU A 167 3.11 -6.24 20.55
C LEU A 167 2.21 -5.16 21.18
N SER A 168 1.44 -4.44 20.38
CA SER A 168 0.49 -3.44 20.83
C SER A 168 -0.63 -4.07 21.65
N LEU A 169 -1.18 -5.21 21.20
CA LEU A 169 -2.21 -5.95 21.92
C LEU A 169 -1.70 -6.48 23.26
N LEU A 170 -0.47 -7.03 23.29
CA LEU A 170 0.16 -7.46 24.54
C LEU A 170 0.29 -6.31 25.54
N LEU A 171 0.70 -5.14 25.07
CA LEU A 171 0.81 -3.95 25.93
C LEU A 171 -0.56 -3.51 26.47
N VAL A 172 -1.57 -3.43 25.63
CA VAL A 172 -2.92 -3.00 26.03
C VAL A 172 -3.54 -4.00 27.01
N THR A 173 -3.24 -5.30 26.84
CA THR A 173 -3.81 -6.36 27.69
C THR A 173 -3.11 -6.45 29.04
N PHE A 174 -1.78 -6.45 29.07
CA PHE A 174 -1.00 -6.70 30.28
C PHE A 174 -0.39 -5.43 30.90
N GLY A 175 -0.31 -4.32 30.14
CA GLY A 175 0.27 -3.07 30.61
C GLY A 175 -0.41 -2.47 31.84
N PRO A 176 -1.76 -2.48 31.94
CA PRO A 176 -2.45 -2.04 33.15
C PRO A 176 -2.04 -2.81 34.42
N GLU A 177 -1.92 -4.14 34.32
CA GLU A 177 -1.55 -4.98 35.48
C GLU A 177 -0.07 -4.90 35.83
N LEU A 178 0.81 -4.89 34.82
CA LEU A 178 2.26 -4.96 35.02
C LEU A 178 2.90 -3.61 35.35
N TRP A 179 2.39 -2.53 34.75
CA TRP A 179 3.00 -1.19 34.80
C TRP A 179 2.05 -0.09 35.28
N GLY A 180 0.81 -0.45 35.66
CA GLY A 180 -0.19 0.52 36.12
C GLY A 180 -0.61 1.52 35.03
N LEU A 181 -0.53 1.14 33.75
CA LEU A 181 -0.93 2.02 32.66
C LEU A 181 -2.44 2.21 32.67
N ASP A 182 -2.86 3.45 32.58
CA ASP A 182 -4.22 3.81 32.26
C ASP A 182 -4.51 3.59 30.76
N PHE A 183 -5.74 3.88 30.33
CA PHE A 183 -6.14 3.69 28.94
C PHE A 183 -5.31 4.57 27.99
N ASP A 184 -5.11 5.85 28.32
CA ASP A 184 -4.34 6.80 27.51
C ASP A 184 -2.86 6.41 27.44
N GLY A 185 -2.28 5.99 28.57
CA GLY A 185 -0.91 5.47 28.62
C GLY A 185 -0.73 4.20 27.81
N SER A 186 -1.73 3.32 27.80
CA SER A 186 -1.72 2.10 26.98
C SER A 186 -1.74 2.44 25.49
N VAL A 187 -2.58 3.37 25.06
CA VAL A 187 -2.62 3.82 23.66
C VAL A 187 -1.31 4.53 23.28
N ALA A 188 -0.82 5.45 24.11
CA ALA A 188 0.48 6.11 23.88
C ALA A 188 1.61 5.07 23.75
N GLY A 189 1.61 4.04 24.58
CA GLY A 189 2.55 2.92 24.51
C GLY A 189 2.50 2.17 23.18
N THR A 190 1.32 1.96 22.59
CA THR A 190 1.20 1.31 21.27
C THR A 190 1.80 2.19 20.15
N LEU A 191 1.69 3.51 20.25
CA LEU A 191 2.31 4.44 19.32
C LEU A 191 3.83 4.46 19.46
N TRP A 192 4.35 4.36 20.71
CA TRP A 192 5.79 4.17 20.94
C TRP A 192 6.30 2.86 20.35
N ILE A 193 5.61 1.73 20.56
CA ILE A 193 5.93 0.45 19.94
C ILE A 193 5.98 0.60 18.42
N THR A 194 4.94 1.20 17.82
CA THR A 194 4.85 1.40 16.37
C THR A 194 6.04 2.21 15.83
N GLY A 195 6.35 3.34 16.44
CA GLY A 195 7.46 4.19 16.00
C GLY A 195 8.83 3.52 16.20
N ILE A 196 9.04 2.80 17.31
CA ILE A 196 10.29 2.06 17.58
C ILE A 196 10.45 0.89 16.60
N VAL A 197 9.40 0.09 16.39
CA VAL A 197 9.45 -1.02 15.40
C VAL A 197 9.74 -0.46 14.02
N PHE A 198 9.10 0.65 13.63
CA PHE A 198 9.38 1.31 12.36
C PHE A 198 10.84 1.74 12.27
N ALA A 199 11.36 2.45 13.27
CA ALA A 199 12.74 2.91 13.29
C ALA A 199 13.75 1.76 13.19
N VAL A 200 13.58 0.72 14.01
CA VAL A 200 14.49 -0.43 14.08
C VAL A 200 14.43 -1.27 12.80
N ALA A 201 13.23 -1.54 12.29
CA ALA A 201 13.04 -2.38 11.11
C ALA A 201 13.53 -1.69 9.81
N THR A 202 13.61 -0.36 9.77
CA THR A 202 14.17 0.37 8.61
C THR A 202 15.70 0.50 8.64
N VAL A 203 16.38 0.13 9.72
CA VAL A 203 17.86 0.13 9.76
C VAL A 203 18.49 -0.68 8.62
N PRO A 204 18.08 -1.92 8.33
CA PRO A 204 18.58 -2.67 7.17
C PRO A 204 18.32 -1.96 5.84
N THR A 205 17.19 -1.27 5.70
CA THR A 205 16.85 -0.51 4.49
C THR A 205 17.92 0.54 4.21
N PHE A 206 18.20 1.39 5.19
CA PHE A 206 19.19 2.45 5.02
C PHE A 206 20.64 2.00 5.12
N ALA A 207 20.93 0.81 5.67
CA ALA A 207 22.25 0.23 5.66
C ALA A 207 22.63 -0.42 4.31
N TRP A 208 21.66 -1.09 3.65
CA TRP A 208 21.97 -1.99 2.53
C TRP A 208 21.37 -1.58 1.19
N LEU A 209 20.21 -0.89 1.17
CA LEU A 209 19.58 -0.47 -0.09
C LEU A 209 20.42 0.62 -0.77
N LYS A 210 20.74 0.42 -2.05
CA LYS A 210 21.59 1.32 -2.81
C LYS A 210 20.80 2.07 -3.87
N GLU A 211 21.05 3.37 -3.99
CA GLU A 211 20.59 4.19 -5.11
C GLU A 211 21.42 3.84 -6.36
N ARG A 212 20.75 3.44 -7.43
CA ARG A 212 21.38 3.09 -8.72
C ARG A 212 21.02 4.07 -9.82
N ALA A 213 20.05 4.94 -9.59
CA ALA A 213 19.71 6.00 -10.52
C ALA A 213 20.90 6.94 -10.72
N VAL A 214 20.97 7.58 -11.90
CA VAL A 214 21.97 8.61 -12.21
C VAL A 214 21.23 9.94 -12.34
N PRO A 215 21.72 11.02 -11.66
CA PRO A 215 21.12 12.32 -11.78
C PRO A 215 21.10 12.80 -13.24
N LYS A 216 19.99 13.42 -13.65
CA LYS A 216 19.87 13.97 -15.00
C LYS A 216 20.66 15.27 -15.10
N PRO A 217 21.37 15.55 -16.23
CA PRO A 217 22.10 16.80 -16.43
C PRO A 217 21.21 18.04 -16.31
N ASP A 218 19.95 17.92 -16.77
CA ASP A 218 18.95 19.00 -16.80
C ASP A 218 17.98 18.92 -15.57
N ALA A 219 18.41 18.32 -14.45
CA ALA A 219 17.58 18.25 -13.26
C ALA A 219 17.21 19.66 -12.77
N PRO A 220 15.93 19.91 -12.43
CA PRO A 220 15.47 21.23 -12.01
C PRO A 220 16.25 21.74 -10.79
N ARG A 221 16.63 23.02 -10.80
CA ARG A 221 17.27 23.66 -9.64
C ARG A 221 16.28 23.90 -8.50
N ALA A 222 16.77 23.98 -7.27
CA ALA A 222 15.92 24.06 -6.06
C ALA A 222 14.84 25.17 -6.11
N ALA A 223 15.12 26.32 -6.74
CA ALA A 223 14.18 27.44 -6.84
C ALA A 223 13.03 27.22 -7.86
N ALA A 224 13.22 26.33 -8.86
CA ALA A 224 12.24 26.04 -9.89
C ALA A 224 11.62 24.63 -9.73
N LEU A 225 11.92 23.94 -8.63
CA LEU A 225 11.59 22.52 -8.42
C LEU A 225 10.11 22.22 -8.63
N PHE A 226 9.22 23.02 -8.09
CA PHE A 226 7.78 22.72 -8.17
C PHE A 226 7.22 23.01 -9.57
N SER A 227 7.56 24.16 -10.16
CA SER A 227 7.08 24.55 -11.51
C SER A 227 7.59 23.60 -12.59
N ASP A 228 8.87 23.25 -12.54
CA ASP A 228 9.50 22.37 -13.53
C ASP A 228 9.03 20.91 -13.37
N SER A 229 8.83 20.47 -12.13
CA SER A 229 8.24 19.16 -11.86
C SER A 229 6.79 19.10 -12.33
N MET A 230 6.00 20.16 -12.11
CA MET A 230 4.65 20.24 -12.61
C MET A 230 4.60 20.29 -14.15
N ALA A 231 5.52 21.00 -14.79
CA ALA A 231 5.66 20.99 -16.24
C ALA A 231 6.07 19.60 -16.77
N SER A 232 7.00 18.92 -16.09
CA SER A 232 7.40 17.55 -16.40
C SER A 232 6.23 16.58 -16.24
N LEU A 233 5.47 16.68 -15.14
CA LEU A 233 4.26 15.89 -14.91
C LEU A 233 3.21 16.10 -16.00
N LYS A 234 2.96 17.36 -16.37
CA LYS A 234 2.03 17.68 -17.47
C LYS A 234 2.48 17.05 -18.78
N LYS A 235 3.79 17.08 -19.07
CA LYS A 235 4.38 16.41 -20.22
C LYS A 235 4.21 14.90 -20.17
N THR A 236 4.46 14.27 -19.03
CA THR A 236 4.26 12.83 -18.84
C THR A 236 2.79 12.47 -18.89
N ALA A 237 1.90 13.23 -18.24
CA ALA A 237 0.46 13.02 -18.32
C ALA A 237 -0.07 13.12 -19.75
N SER A 238 0.42 14.08 -20.55
CA SER A 238 0.07 14.21 -21.97
C SER A 238 0.62 13.05 -22.83
N ALA A 239 1.62 12.34 -22.34
CA ALA A 239 2.23 11.19 -23.01
C ALA A 239 1.62 9.84 -22.57
N LEU A 240 0.88 9.79 -21.45
CA LEU A 240 0.17 8.58 -20.98
C LEU A 240 -0.70 7.91 -22.06
N PRO A 241 -1.39 8.62 -22.97
CA PRO A 241 -2.10 7.98 -24.08
C PRO A 241 -1.23 7.12 -24.99
N GLN A 242 0.10 7.36 -25.03
CA GLN A 242 1.06 6.54 -25.77
C GLN A 242 1.45 5.26 -25.04
N LEU A 243 1.20 5.17 -23.73
CA LEU A 243 1.41 4.02 -22.85
C LEU A 243 0.07 3.35 -22.54
N LYS A 244 -0.59 2.85 -23.58
CA LYS A 244 -1.97 2.32 -23.49
C LYS A 244 -2.08 1.19 -22.48
N HIS A 245 -1.07 0.32 -22.43
CA HIS A 245 -1.07 -0.85 -21.55
C HIS A 245 -0.80 -0.47 -20.08
N PHE A 246 -0.01 0.56 -19.82
CA PHE A 246 0.11 1.14 -18.47
C PHE A 246 -1.22 1.78 -18.03
N GLY A 247 -1.90 2.52 -18.90
CA GLY A 247 -3.23 3.08 -18.61
C GLY A 247 -4.28 1.99 -18.30
N ARG A 248 -4.28 0.87 -19.08
CA ARG A 248 -5.14 -0.29 -18.80
C ARG A 248 -4.81 -0.96 -17.46
N LEU A 249 -3.53 -1.08 -17.12
CA LEU A 249 -3.10 -1.57 -15.82
C LEU A 249 -3.60 -0.66 -14.70
N THR A 250 -3.44 0.65 -14.84
CA THR A 250 -3.88 1.64 -13.85
C THR A 250 -5.39 1.59 -13.64
N LEU A 251 -6.17 1.46 -14.72
CA LEU A 251 -7.63 1.29 -14.62
C LEU A 251 -8.00 -0.06 -13.96
N THR A 252 -7.29 -1.15 -14.29
CA THR A 252 -7.48 -2.44 -13.63
C THR A 252 -7.19 -2.33 -12.13
N GLY A 253 -6.10 -1.67 -11.76
CA GLY A 253 -5.72 -1.43 -10.37
C GLY A 253 -6.73 -0.57 -9.62
N PHE A 254 -7.22 0.50 -10.24
CA PHE A 254 -8.29 1.35 -9.71
C PHE A 254 -9.56 0.53 -9.41
N LEU A 255 -10.03 -0.23 -10.38
CA LEU A 255 -11.23 -1.06 -10.21
C LEU A 255 -11.04 -2.14 -9.14
N ASN A 256 -9.90 -2.85 -9.16
CA ASN A 256 -9.56 -3.81 -8.11
C ASN A 256 -9.54 -3.14 -6.73
N GLN A 257 -8.90 -1.96 -6.61
CA GLN A 257 -8.79 -1.26 -5.34
C GLN A 257 -10.12 -0.71 -4.83
N CYS A 258 -11.07 -0.36 -5.71
CA CYS A 258 -12.44 -0.04 -5.29
C CYS A 258 -13.07 -1.20 -4.50
N GLY A 259 -12.92 -2.43 -4.99
CA GLY A 259 -13.41 -3.62 -4.29
C GLY A 259 -12.63 -3.92 -3.01
N VAL A 260 -11.30 -3.88 -3.08
CA VAL A 260 -10.41 -4.13 -1.94
C VAL A 260 -10.69 -3.15 -0.79
N SER A 261 -10.84 -1.86 -1.08
CA SER A 261 -11.09 -0.84 -0.06
C SER A 261 -12.42 -1.03 0.67
N VAL A 262 -13.45 -1.52 -0.04
CA VAL A 262 -14.73 -1.92 0.60
C VAL A 262 -14.47 -3.06 1.59
N VAL A 263 -13.76 -4.11 1.16
CA VAL A 263 -13.48 -5.26 2.03
C VAL A 263 -12.67 -4.85 3.26
N ILE A 264 -11.63 -4.02 3.09
CA ILE A 264 -10.78 -3.57 4.22
C ILE A 264 -11.58 -2.72 5.21
N THR A 265 -12.35 -1.73 4.72
CA THR A 265 -13.02 -0.76 5.60
C THR A 265 -14.33 -1.25 6.19
N LEU A 266 -15.03 -2.13 5.50
CA LEU A 266 -16.42 -2.49 5.84
C LEU A 266 -16.61 -3.97 6.20
N SER A 267 -15.54 -4.79 6.16
CA SER A 267 -15.63 -6.20 6.55
C SER A 267 -16.10 -6.41 7.99
N ALA A 268 -15.63 -5.59 8.93
CA ALA A 268 -16.05 -5.64 10.32
C ALA A 268 -17.53 -5.24 10.47
N VAL A 269 -17.98 -4.21 9.74
CA VAL A 269 -19.39 -3.80 9.71
C VAL A 269 -20.27 -4.92 9.16
N TYR A 270 -19.86 -5.52 8.05
CA TYR A 270 -20.57 -6.66 7.45
C TYR A 270 -20.61 -7.87 8.41
N ALA A 271 -19.46 -8.22 9.01
CA ALA A 271 -19.35 -9.33 9.95
C ALA A 271 -20.29 -9.14 11.17
N THR A 272 -20.35 -7.94 11.71
CA THR A 272 -21.24 -7.61 12.84
C THR A 272 -22.71 -7.58 12.42
N ALA A 273 -23.04 -6.86 11.33
CA ALA A 273 -24.42 -6.66 10.90
C ALA A 273 -25.08 -7.90 10.31
N VAL A 274 -24.32 -8.78 9.64
CA VAL A 274 -24.85 -9.95 8.89
C VAL A 274 -24.59 -11.26 9.63
N MET A 275 -23.41 -11.40 10.26
CA MET A 275 -22.99 -12.66 10.91
C MET A 275 -23.10 -12.60 12.44
N GLY A 276 -23.39 -11.44 13.03
CA GLY A 276 -23.48 -11.29 14.48
C GLY A 276 -22.13 -11.42 15.20
N PHE A 277 -21.01 -11.13 14.53
CA PHE A 277 -19.68 -11.22 15.12
C PHE A 277 -19.52 -10.27 16.31
N THR A 278 -18.89 -10.78 17.35
CA THR A 278 -18.45 -9.98 18.50
C THR A 278 -17.21 -9.17 18.13
N LEU A 279 -16.80 -8.26 19.02
CA LEU A 279 -15.55 -7.53 18.85
C LEU A 279 -14.33 -8.49 18.76
N ASN A 280 -14.31 -9.55 19.61
CA ASN A 280 -13.24 -10.53 19.59
C ASN A 280 -13.18 -11.31 18.26
N ASP A 281 -14.32 -11.69 17.72
CA ASP A 281 -14.40 -12.35 16.40
C ASP A 281 -13.89 -11.44 15.30
N SER A 282 -14.19 -10.15 15.37
CA SER A 282 -13.72 -9.14 14.40
C SER A 282 -12.20 -8.93 14.46
N ILE A 283 -11.61 -8.92 15.66
CA ILE A 283 -10.15 -8.85 15.85
C ILE A 283 -9.49 -10.11 15.28
N LEU A 284 -10.03 -11.30 15.59
CA LEU A 284 -9.53 -12.57 15.06
C LEU A 284 -9.64 -12.62 13.54
N LEU A 285 -10.73 -12.08 12.97
CA LEU A 285 -10.93 -11.94 11.52
C LEU A 285 -9.80 -11.15 10.87
N VAL A 286 -9.51 -9.97 11.39
CA VAL A 286 -8.42 -9.11 10.86
C VAL A 286 -7.07 -9.82 10.96
N PHE A 287 -6.82 -10.49 12.08
CA PHE A 287 -5.57 -11.22 12.31
C PHE A 287 -5.39 -12.36 11.30
N LEU A 288 -6.43 -13.18 11.10
CA LEU A 288 -6.41 -14.30 10.16
C LEU A 288 -6.27 -13.82 8.71
N VAL A 289 -6.99 -12.76 8.32
CA VAL A 289 -6.88 -12.15 6.97
C VAL A 289 -5.46 -11.67 6.70
N ASN A 290 -4.78 -11.08 7.68
CA ASN A 290 -3.37 -10.66 7.50
C ASN A 290 -2.42 -11.86 7.34
N ILE A 291 -2.63 -12.96 8.07
CA ILE A 291 -1.84 -14.19 7.91
C ILE A 291 -2.05 -14.75 6.49
N THR A 292 -3.28 -14.89 6.06
CA THR A 292 -3.58 -15.44 4.74
C THR A 292 -3.14 -14.50 3.61
N ALA A 293 -3.12 -13.17 3.83
CA ALA A 293 -2.56 -12.20 2.91
C ALA A 293 -1.03 -12.33 2.79
N ALA A 294 -0.32 -12.55 3.91
CA ALA A 294 1.11 -12.84 3.87
C ALA A 294 1.42 -14.11 3.05
N VAL A 295 0.66 -15.18 3.30
CA VAL A 295 0.78 -16.44 2.54
C VAL A 295 0.43 -16.25 1.08
N GLY A 296 -0.64 -15.50 0.78
CA GLY A 296 -1.07 -15.17 -0.57
C GLY A 296 0.01 -14.39 -1.33
N ALA A 297 0.53 -13.32 -0.75
CA ALA A 297 1.59 -12.53 -1.36
C ALA A 297 2.84 -13.36 -1.65
N PHE A 298 3.28 -14.17 -0.67
CA PHE A 298 4.45 -15.03 -0.82
C PHE A 298 4.24 -16.10 -1.89
N GLY A 299 3.16 -16.86 -1.80
CA GLY A 299 2.87 -17.97 -2.71
C GLY A 299 2.64 -17.49 -4.14
N PHE A 300 1.85 -16.45 -4.33
CA PHE A 300 1.56 -15.89 -5.65
C PHE A 300 2.76 -15.23 -6.31
N GLY A 301 3.76 -14.75 -5.58
CA GLY A 301 5.02 -14.30 -6.16
C GLY A 301 5.71 -15.42 -6.96
N TYR A 302 5.67 -16.67 -6.49
CA TYR A 302 6.19 -17.83 -7.24
C TYR A 302 5.26 -18.28 -8.38
N VAL A 303 3.95 -18.19 -8.17
CA VAL A 303 2.95 -18.46 -9.22
C VAL A 303 3.12 -17.47 -10.36
N GLU A 304 3.29 -16.19 -10.04
CA GLU A 304 3.45 -15.09 -10.97
C GLU A 304 4.65 -15.28 -11.90
N ASP A 305 5.79 -15.70 -11.36
CA ASP A 305 6.99 -15.98 -12.16
C ASP A 305 6.81 -17.22 -13.09
N LYS A 306 5.93 -18.16 -12.73
CA LYS A 306 5.68 -19.38 -13.53
C LYS A 306 4.67 -19.18 -14.64
N ILE A 307 3.53 -18.53 -14.35
CA ILE A 307 2.41 -18.38 -15.28
C ILE A 307 2.33 -16.99 -15.93
N GLY A 308 3.16 -16.05 -15.46
CA GLY A 308 3.20 -14.67 -15.90
C GLY A 308 2.27 -13.74 -15.11
N HIS A 309 2.64 -12.49 -15.04
CA HIS A 309 1.99 -11.44 -14.22
C HIS A 309 0.49 -11.29 -14.53
N LYS A 310 0.12 -11.17 -15.82
CA LYS A 310 -1.27 -10.99 -16.25
C LYS A 310 -2.16 -12.16 -15.81
N LYS A 311 -1.70 -13.41 -16.01
CA LYS A 311 -2.48 -14.61 -15.65
C LYS A 311 -2.60 -14.74 -14.14
N SER A 312 -1.55 -14.41 -13.39
CA SER A 312 -1.56 -14.41 -11.92
C SER A 312 -2.59 -13.40 -11.38
N LEU A 313 -2.56 -12.15 -11.86
CA LEU A 313 -3.53 -11.14 -11.46
C LEU A 313 -4.96 -11.54 -11.88
N MET A 314 -5.14 -12.14 -13.06
CA MET A 314 -6.43 -12.66 -13.50
C MET A 314 -6.98 -13.73 -12.55
N LEU A 315 -6.15 -14.67 -12.11
CA LEU A 315 -6.52 -15.70 -11.13
C LEU A 315 -6.91 -15.06 -9.80
N THR A 316 -6.15 -14.08 -9.36
CA THR A 316 -6.44 -13.33 -8.13
C THR A 316 -7.80 -12.60 -8.19
N LEU A 317 -8.11 -11.96 -9.32
CA LEU A 317 -9.41 -11.31 -9.52
C LEU A 317 -10.57 -12.32 -9.48
N TRP A 318 -10.38 -13.54 -9.99
CA TRP A 318 -11.36 -14.60 -9.86
C TRP A 318 -11.50 -15.11 -8.41
N ILE A 319 -10.41 -15.13 -7.62
CA ILE A 319 -10.49 -15.43 -6.18
C ILE A 319 -11.32 -14.34 -5.46
N TRP A 320 -11.15 -13.06 -5.81
CA TRP A 320 -11.97 -11.96 -5.32
C TRP A 320 -13.46 -12.16 -5.65
N VAL A 321 -13.78 -12.52 -6.88
CA VAL A 321 -15.17 -12.81 -7.30
C VAL A 321 -15.73 -13.98 -6.50
N ALA A 322 -14.98 -15.07 -6.36
CA ALA A 322 -15.39 -16.22 -5.55
C ALA A 322 -15.64 -15.82 -4.09
N MET A 323 -14.75 -15.02 -3.51
CA MET A 323 -14.92 -14.47 -2.16
C MET A 323 -16.22 -13.69 -2.02
N ILE A 324 -16.50 -12.78 -2.95
CA ILE A 324 -17.76 -12.00 -2.95
C ILE A 324 -18.98 -12.93 -3.00
N VAL A 325 -18.97 -13.94 -3.88
CA VAL A 325 -20.09 -14.89 -3.98
C VAL A 325 -20.29 -15.63 -2.65
N VAL A 326 -19.21 -16.16 -2.07
CA VAL A 326 -19.28 -16.86 -0.77
C VAL A 326 -19.75 -15.92 0.33
N ALA A 327 -19.24 -14.70 0.42
CA ALA A 327 -19.65 -13.70 1.42
C ALA A 327 -21.13 -13.30 1.28
N ALA A 328 -21.57 -13.01 0.05
CA ALA A 328 -22.95 -12.56 -0.20
C ALA A 328 -23.99 -13.66 0.06
N THR A 329 -23.63 -14.93 -0.19
CA THR A 329 -24.51 -16.10 -0.01
C THR A 329 -24.30 -16.83 1.33
N SER A 330 -23.41 -16.34 2.20
CA SER A 330 -23.12 -16.99 3.49
C SER A 330 -24.34 -16.97 4.40
N GLU A 331 -24.75 -18.15 4.87
CA GLU A 331 -25.81 -18.35 5.87
C GLU A 331 -25.22 -18.67 7.24
N GLY A 332 -23.95 -19.03 7.30
CA GLY A 332 -23.28 -19.45 8.54
C GLY A 332 -21.85 -18.90 8.68
N VAL A 333 -21.40 -18.88 9.92
CA VAL A 333 -20.09 -18.35 10.34
C VAL A 333 -18.92 -19.04 9.60
N VAL A 334 -19.02 -20.37 9.35
CA VAL A 334 -17.96 -21.14 8.65
C VAL A 334 -17.77 -20.66 7.23
N GLN A 335 -18.87 -20.41 6.49
CA GLN A 335 -18.78 -19.89 5.11
C GLN A 335 -18.16 -18.49 5.07
N PHE A 336 -18.48 -17.65 6.07
CA PHE A 336 -17.88 -16.33 6.18
C PHE A 336 -16.37 -16.40 6.46
N TRP A 337 -15.90 -17.33 7.31
CA TRP A 337 -14.47 -17.57 7.51
C TRP A 337 -13.76 -18.04 6.23
N ILE A 338 -14.42 -18.84 5.40
CA ILE A 338 -13.88 -19.21 4.07
C ILE A 338 -13.72 -17.94 3.20
N ALA A 339 -14.75 -17.09 3.16
CA ALA A 339 -14.68 -15.82 2.41
C ALA A 339 -13.54 -14.94 2.93
N ALA A 340 -13.37 -14.82 4.23
CA ALA A 340 -12.29 -14.04 4.86
C ALA A 340 -10.89 -14.54 4.46
N ASN A 341 -10.68 -15.87 4.43
CA ASN A 341 -9.42 -16.45 3.99
C ASN A 341 -9.16 -16.22 2.50
N LEU A 342 -10.19 -16.33 1.65
CA LEU A 342 -10.10 -16.00 0.23
C LEU A 342 -9.76 -14.51 0.04
N ALA A 343 -10.38 -13.61 0.84
CA ALA A 343 -10.07 -12.18 0.83
C ALA A 343 -8.61 -11.92 1.15
N GLY A 344 -8.07 -12.54 2.21
CA GLY A 344 -6.67 -12.40 2.56
C GLY A 344 -5.73 -12.84 1.44
N ILE A 345 -5.90 -14.06 0.93
CA ILE A 345 -5.09 -14.58 -0.18
C ILE A 345 -5.15 -13.64 -1.39
N ALA A 346 -6.36 -13.22 -1.79
CA ALA A 346 -6.57 -12.35 -2.94
C ALA A 346 -5.99 -10.94 -2.71
N MET A 347 -6.06 -10.41 -1.48
CA MET A 347 -5.49 -9.11 -1.12
C MET A 347 -3.97 -9.12 -1.26
N GLY A 348 -3.28 -10.08 -0.63
CA GLY A 348 -1.83 -10.17 -0.71
C GLY A 348 -1.32 -10.39 -2.13
N SER A 349 -1.98 -11.27 -2.89
CA SER A 349 -1.59 -11.58 -4.27
C SER A 349 -1.87 -10.42 -5.25
N SER A 350 -3.02 -9.73 -5.15
CA SER A 350 -3.33 -8.61 -6.06
C SER A 350 -2.42 -7.40 -5.85
N GLN A 351 -2.08 -7.09 -4.60
CA GLN A 351 -1.16 -6.00 -4.27
C GLN A 351 0.26 -6.30 -4.77
N SER A 352 0.74 -7.54 -4.58
CA SER A 352 2.02 -7.98 -5.09
C SER A 352 2.09 -7.93 -6.62
N ALA A 353 1.12 -8.53 -7.31
CA ALA A 353 1.07 -8.59 -8.76
C ALA A 353 0.91 -7.18 -9.39
N GLY A 354 0.07 -6.33 -8.80
CA GLY A 354 -0.09 -4.94 -9.23
C GLY A 354 1.24 -4.18 -9.19
N ARG A 355 1.96 -4.23 -8.06
CA ARG A 355 3.27 -3.60 -7.90
C ARG A 355 4.31 -4.14 -8.90
N ALA A 356 4.33 -5.44 -9.13
CA ALA A 356 5.24 -6.07 -10.10
C ALA A 356 4.92 -5.64 -11.54
N MET A 357 3.64 -5.60 -11.92
CA MET A 357 3.22 -5.18 -13.26
C MET A 357 3.54 -3.70 -13.53
N VAL A 358 3.42 -2.82 -12.54
CA VAL A 358 3.88 -1.42 -12.65
C VAL A 358 5.38 -1.37 -12.95
N ALA A 359 6.20 -2.19 -12.25
CA ALA A 359 7.64 -2.26 -12.49
C ALA A 359 7.99 -2.64 -13.94
N VAL A 360 7.19 -3.53 -14.56
CA VAL A 360 7.41 -4.02 -15.93
C VAL A 360 6.91 -3.04 -16.99
N LEU A 361 5.73 -2.44 -16.77
CA LEU A 361 5.03 -1.61 -17.76
C LEU A 361 5.37 -0.11 -17.67
N SER A 362 6.14 0.32 -16.67
CA SER A 362 6.61 1.70 -16.54
C SER A 362 8.02 1.88 -17.10
N PRO A 363 8.35 3.10 -17.61
CA PRO A 363 9.71 3.49 -17.91
C PRO A 363 10.57 3.44 -16.65
N ALA A 364 11.64 2.63 -16.67
CA ALA A 364 12.43 2.39 -15.47
C ALA A 364 13.23 3.63 -15.01
N ALA A 365 13.56 4.54 -15.93
CA ALA A 365 14.22 5.80 -15.60
C ALA A 365 13.30 6.79 -14.85
N ARG A 366 11.98 6.50 -14.75
CA ARG A 366 10.98 7.30 -14.04
C ARG A 366 10.05 6.46 -13.16
N SER A 367 10.57 5.42 -12.58
CA SER A 367 9.77 4.47 -11.78
C SER A 367 9.01 5.15 -10.65
N ALA A 368 9.62 6.09 -9.91
CA ALA A 368 8.96 6.78 -8.81
C ALA A 368 7.78 7.65 -9.28
N GLU A 369 7.91 8.32 -10.43
CA GLU A 369 6.83 9.09 -11.04
C GLU A 369 5.65 8.20 -11.45
N PHE A 370 5.93 7.06 -12.09
CA PHE A 370 4.88 6.12 -12.54
C PHE A 370 4.21 5.38 -11.38
N TYR A 371 4.94 5.03 -10.32
CA TYR A 371 4.34 4.55 -9.08
C TYR A 371 3.49 5.64 -8.40
N GLY A 372 3.89 6.92 -8.52
CA GLY A 372 3.08 8.05 -8.07
C GLY A 372 1.73 8.12 -8.77
N PHE A 373 1.69 7.99 -10.12
CA PHE A 373 0.45 7.94 -10.89
C PHE A 373 -0.41 6.71 -10.54
N TRP A 374 0.22 5.55 -10.38
CA TRP A 374 -0.45 4.34 -9.94
C TRP A 374 -1.12 4.53 -8.57
N ASN A 375 -0.38 4.99 -7.58
CA ASN A 375 -0.90 5.18 -6.22
C ASN A 375 -1.99 6.25 -6.16
N MET A 376 -1.89 7.31 -6.96
CA MET A 376 -2.95 8.30 -7.09
C MET A 376 -4.28 7.66 -7.51
N ALA A 377 -4.26 6.74 -8.48
CA ALA A 377 -5.45 6.02 -8.90
C ALA A 377 -6.00 5.11 -7.79
N LEU A 378 -5.12 4.43 -7.03
CA LEU A 378 -5.52 3.59 -5.91
C LEU A 378 -6.15 4.40 -4.77
N TRP A 379 -5.62 5.59 -4.46
CA TRP A 379 -6.22 6.45 -3.42
C TRP A 379 -7.58 7.00 -3.83
N PHE A 380 -7.75 7.32 -5.11
CA PHE A 380 -9.07 7.70 -5.61
C PHE A 380 -10.06 6.53 -5.50
N ALA A 381 -9.62 5.30 -5.74
CA ALA A 381 -10.42 4.10 -5.55
C ALA A 381 -10.83 3.88 -4.08
N ASN A 382 -9.97 4.22 -3.13
CA ASN A 382 -10.28 4.15 -1.69
C ASN A 382 -11.41 5.12 -1.27
N ILE A 383 -11.74 6.09 -2.09
CA ILE A 383 -12.91 6.98 -1.92
C ILE A 383 -14.13 6.36 -2.62
N VAL A 384 -13.98 5.98 -3.88
CA VAL A 384 -15.08 5.52 -4.74
C VAL A 384 -15.68 4.20 -4.24
N GLY A 385 -14.86 3.25 -3.82
CA GLY A 385 -15.33 1.93 -3.36
C GLY A 385 -16.29 2.05 -2.16
N PRO A 386 -15.81 2.56 -1.00
CA PRO A 386 -16.64 2.71 0.20
C PRO A 386 -17.89 3.59 -0.02
N LEU A 387 -17.77 4.66 -0.81
CA LEU A 387 -18.94 5.50 -1.16
C LEU A 387 -19.99 4.72 -1.96
N THR A 388 -19.57 3.87 -2.88
CA THR A 388 -20.50 3.02 -3.65
C THR A 388 -21.23 2.05 -2.73
N TYR A 389 -20.51 1.37 -1.83
CA TYR A 389 -21.13 0.48 -0.84
C TYR A 389 -22.11 1.22 0.06
N GLY A 390 -21.71 2.38 0.60
CA GLY A 390 -22.55 3.21 1.45
C GLY A 390 -23.80 3.70 0.73
N ALA A 391 -23.69 4.12 -0.54
CA ALA A 391 -24.85 4.53 -1.35
C ALA A 391 -25.83 3.36 -1.58
N VAL A 392 -25.29 2.16 -1.87
CA VAL A 392 -26.14 0.97 -2.06
C VAL A 392 -26.86 0.59 -0.77
N THR A 393 -26.18 0.56 0.37
CA THR A 393 -26.82 0.24 1.65
C THR A 393 -27.89 1.26 2.00
N TRP A 394 -27.63 2.55 1.77
CA TRP A 394 -28.61 3.61 2.01
C TRP A 394 -29.87 3.46 1.15
N VAL A 395 -29.73 3.26 -0.15
CA VAL A 395 -30.87 3.13 -1.09
C VAL A 395 -31.63 1.83 -0.89
N SER A 396 -30.94 0.75 -0.49
CA SER A 396 -31.53 -0.59 -0.32
C SER A 396 -32.09 -0.88 1.09
N GLY A 397 -32.15 0.12 1.99
CA GLY A 397 -32.63 -0.08 3.36
C GLY A 397 -31.72 -0.98 4.20
N ASN A 398 -30.40 -0.69 4.17
CA ASN A 398 -29.33 -1.42 4.88
C ASN A 398 -29.13 -2.88 4.41
N ASN A 399 -29.38 -3.16 3.12
CA ASN A 399 -29.10 -4.46 2.56
C ASN A 399 -27.59 -4.64 2.29
N HIS A 400 -26.83 -5.04 3.30
CA HIS A 400 -25.38 -5.27 3.23
C HIS A 400 -25.00 -6.40 2.26
N ARG A 401 -25.86 -7.42 2.10
CA ARG A 401 -25.61 -8.53 1.14
C ARG A 401 -25.67 -8.04 -0.31
N LEU A 402 -26.61 -7.16 -0.62
CA LEU A 402 -26.67 -6.52 -1.94
C LEU A 402 -25.47 -5.61 -2.18
N ALA A 403 -25.07 -4.84 -1.17
CA ALA A 403 -23.94 -3.93 -1.29
C ALA A 403 -22.62 -4.66 -1.54
N ILE A 404 -22.36 -5.79 -0.84
CA ILE A 404 -21.16 -6.59 -1.09
C ILE A 404 -21.23 -7.27 -2.47
N ALA A 405 -22.39 -7.75 -2.90
CA ALA A 405 -22.56 -8.34 -4.23
C ALA A 405 -22.28 -7.33 -5.35
N ILE A 406 -22.75 -6.09 -5.21
CA ILE A 406 -22.48 -4.99 -6.18
C ILE A 406 -20.98 -4.64 -6.17
N THR A 407 -20.28 -4.73 -5.03
CA THR A 407 -18.82 -4.56 -4.97
C THR A 407 -18.11 -5.57 -5.90
N GLY A 408 -18.66 -6.76 -6.11
CA GLY A 408 -18.15 -7.75 -7.05
C GLY A 408 -18.08 -7.27 -8.50
N LEU A 409 -18.91 -6.30 -8.88
CA LEU A 409 -18.88 -5.71 -10.23
C LEU A 409 -17.57 -4.97 -10.52
N PHE A 410 -16.92 -4.41 -9.50
CA PHE A 410 -15.61 -3.79 -9.66
C PHE A 410 -14.55 -4.83 -10.07
N PHE A 411 -14.56 -6.02 -9.45
CA PHE A 411 -13.63 -7.09 -9.82
C PHE A 411 -13.93 -7.66 -11.22
N LEU A 412 -15.21 -7.81 -11.57
CA LEU A 412 -15.60 -8.24 -12.93
C LEU A 412 -15.18 -7.21 -13.98
N ALA A 413 -15.37 -5.91 -13.71
CA ALA A 413 -14.92 -4.85 -14.60
C ALA A 413 -13.38 -4.85 -14.72
N ALA A 414 -12.65 -5.06 -13.60
CA ALA A 414 -11.20 -5.21 -13.62
C ALA A 414 -10.76 -6.39 -14.51
N ILE A 415 -11.45 -7.55 -14.46
CA ILE A 415 -11.21 -8.71 -15.33
C ILE A 415 -11.38 -8.33 -16.80
N VAL A 416 -12.45 -7.61 -17.14
CA VAL A 416 -12.72 -7.18 -18.53
C VAL A 416 -11.59 -6.28 -19.04
N VAL A 417 -11.18 -5.29 -18.25
CA VAL A 417 -10.07 -4.38 -18.62
C VAL A 417 -8.76 -5.16 -18.74
N LEU A 418 -8.45 -6.04 -17.77
CA LEU A 418 -7.21 -6.83 -17.76
C LEU A 418 -7.11 -7.75 -18.99
N LYS A 419 -8.21 -8.29 -19.50
CA LYS A 419 -8.20 -9.09 -20.75
C LYS A 419 -7.61 -8.33 -21.92
N THR A 420 -7.85 -7.03 -22.02
CA THR A 420 -7.36 -6.17 -23.10
C THR A 420 -5.89 -5.75 -22.97
N LEU A 421 -5.26 -6.01 -21.82
CA LEU A 421 -3.87 -5.69 -21.57
C LEU A 421 -2.95 -6.73 -22.21
N ASP A 422 -1.87 -6.27 -22.88
CA ASP A 422 -0.78 -7.12 -23.37
C ASP A 422 0.53 -6.70 -22.68
N MET A 423 1.21 -7.66 -22.04
CA MET A 423 2.41 -7.40 -21.26
C MET A 423 3.62 -7.13 -22.13
N GLU A 424 3.75 -7.84 -23.27
CA GLU A 424 4.89 -7.69 -24.17
C GLU A 424 4.81 -6.37 -24.95
N GLU A 425 3.61 -6.04 -25.44
CA GLU A 425 3.36 -4.78 -26.13
C GLU A 425 3.55 -3.61 -25.17
N GLY A 426 3.01 -3.69 -23.96
CA GLY A 426 3.17 -2.65 -22.94
C GLY A 426 4.63 -2.45 -22.53
N ARG A 427 5.42 -3.53 -22.44
CA ARG A 427 6.87 -3.42 -22.20
C ARG A 427 7.58 -2.73 -23.37
N ARG A 428 7.19 -3.04 -24.63
CA ARG A 428 7.70 -2.38 -25.82
C ARG A 428 7.34 -0.89 -25.86
N GLU A 429 6.09 -0.55 -25.49
CA GLU A 429 5.64 0.85 -25.34
C GLU A 429 6.53 1.61 -24.34
N ALA A 430 6.78 1.03 -23.16
CA ALA A 430 7.61 1.65 -22.12
C ALA A 430 9.06 1.90 -22.60
N LEU A 431 9.68 0.92 -23.25
CA LEU A 431 11.03 1.04 -23.79
C LEU A 431 11.11 2.02 -24.96
N ALA A 432 10.13 2.03 -25.86
CA ALA A 432 10.06 2.99 -26.98
C ALA A 432 9.89 4.41 -26.45
N PHE A 433 9.09 4.58 -25.39
CA PHE A 433 8.90 5.87 -24.74
C PHE A 433 10.19 6.37 -24.07
N GLU A 434 10.96 5.50 -23.40
CA GLU A 434 12.28 5.83 -22.84
C GLU A 434 13.22 6.40 -23.91
N LYS A 435 13.32 5.71 -25.06
CA LYS A 435 14.14 6.14 -26.19
C LYS A 435 13.69 7.49 -26.79
N LYS A 436 12.38 7.66 -27.02
CA LYS A 436 11.81 8.87 -27.62
C LYS A 436 12.05 10.12 -26.76
N VAL A 437 12.09 9.97 -25.46
CA VAL A 437 12.23 11.08 -24.50
C VAL A 437 13.68 11.25 -24.04
N GLY A 438 14.62 10.43 -24.55
CA GLY A 438 16.04 10.48 -24.17
C GLY A 438 16.31 10.03 -22.73
N TRP A 439 15.48 9.13 -22.20
CA TRP A 439 15.57 8.60 -20.83
C TRP A 439 16.23 7.23 -20.79
N GLU A 440 17.21 6.99 -21.65
CA GLU A 440 17.94 5.74 -21.62
C GLU A 440 18.57 5.50 -20.24
N ARG A 441 18.42 4.28 -19.74
CA ARG A 441 19.15 3.84 -18.54
C ARG A 441 20.63 4.05 -18.81
N ALA A 442 21.30 4.78 -17.92
CA ALA A 442 22.75 4.69 -17.89
C ALA A 442 23.13 3.22 -17.72
N PRO A 443 24.10 2.71 -18.52
CA PRO A 443 24.56 1.33 -18.35
C PRO A 443 24.96 1.14 -16.89
N VAL A 444 24.43 0.08 -16.27
CA VAL A 444 24.74 -0.27 -14.88
C VAL A 444 26.26 -0.43 -14.81
N LYS A 445 26.95 0.55 -14.23
CA LYS A 445 28.40 0.43 -14.02
C LYS A 445 28.62 -0.80 -13.16
N PRO A 446 29.43 -1.77 -13.62
CA PRO A 446 29.79 -2.90 -12.78
C PRO A 446 30.39 -2.36 -11.48
N VAL A 447 29.73 -2.64 -10.37
CA VAL A 447 30.30 -2.34 -9.05
C VAL A 447 31.59 -3.14 -8.93
N ARG A 448 32.74 -2.49 -8.97
CA ARG A 448 34.00 -3.13 -8.61
C ARG A 448 33.82 -3.57 -7.15
N LEU A 449 33.75 -4.89 -6.97
CA LEU A 449 33.83 -5.48 -5.64
C LEU A 449 35.23 -5.19 -5.10
N PRO A 450 35.36 -4.76 -3.83
CA PRO A 450 36.66 -4.66 -3.17
C PRO A 450 37.31 -6.02 -2.99
#